data_a369ec8cc204efd66e6356e5036b3237
#
_entry.id   a369ec8cc204efd66e6356e5036b3237
#
_cell.length_a   1.000
_cell.length_b   1.000
_cell.length_c   1.000
_cell.angle_alpha   90.00
_cell.angle_beta   90.00
_cell.angle_gamma   90.00
#
_symmetry.space_group_name_H-M   'P 1'
#
loop_
_entity.id
_entity.type
_entity.pdbx_description
1 polymer ?
#
loop_
_entity_poly.entity_id
_entity_poly.type
_entity_poly.pdbx_seq_one_letter_code
_entity_poly.pdbx_strand_id
1 'polypeptide(L)'
;MKKIILIAALICGTFFAKAQVDVITKHNGETVKGKVVRVDEYTVIFKYDGEDSENVLGKYAIEKIVYGKSGRVEDVTEKIVVSTEDDWEKVIILEDKTAATGLKKSEEIRGKTGLINYHTGNSGDKKAEKKLKMEAAKIGCPFILLTADKSTVGSTSNGLGGSQNIKKGIAYKY
;
A
#
# COMPACT_ATOMS: atom_id res chain seq x y z
N MET A 1 52.65 -30.62 16.11
CA MET A 1 51.49 -30.10 16.84
C MET A 1 51.20 -28.62 16.51
N LYS A 2 52.17 -27.70 16.56
CA LYS A 2 51.93 -26.26 16.23
C LYS A 2 51.38 -26.01 14.83
N LYS A 3 51.81 -26.75 13.79
CA LYS A 3 51.31 -26.60 12.40
C LYS A 3 49.86 -27.07 12.22
N ILE A 4 49.40 -28.06 12.98
CA ILE A 4 48.01 -28.56 12.92
C ILE A 4 47.04 -27.57 13.57
N ILE A 5 47.45 -26.90 14.63
CA ILE A 5 46.65 -25.85 15.32
C ILE A 5 46.46 -24.65 14.39
N LEU A 6 47.47 -24.28 13.59
CA LEU A 6 47.37 -23.15 12.66
C LEU A 6 46.42 -23.44 11.51
N ILE A 7 46.33 -24.67 11.00
CA ILE A 7 45.42 -25.09 9.96
C ILE A 7 43.98 -25.14 10.51
N ALA A 8 43.76 -25.60 11.74
CA ALA A 8 42.46 -25.63 12.37
C ALA A 8 41.91 -24.23 12.61
N ALA A 9 42.74 -23.24 12.99
CA ALA A 9 42.35 -21.86 13.15
C ALA A 9 41.98 -21.19 11.82
N LEU A 10 42.60 -21.55 10.71
CA LEU A 10 42.30 -21.03 9.38
C LEU A 10 40.95 -21.55 8.86
N ILE A 11 40.56 -22.77 9.18
CA ILE A 11 39.28 -23.39 8.77
C ILE A 11 38.12 -22.81 9.57
N CYS A 12 38.27 -22.47 10.85
CA CYS A 12 37.21 -21.83 11.66
C CYS A 12 36.88 -20.42 11.21
N GLY A 13 37.77 -19.71 10.53
CA GLY A 13 37.53 -18.31 10.09
C GLY A 13 36.59 -18.15 8.89
N THR A 14 36.29 -19.22 8.15
CA THR A 14 35.53 -19.14 6.89
C THR A 14 34.02 -19.27 7.04
N PHE A 15 33.50 -19.57 8.24
CA PHE A 15 32.07 -19.83 8.43
C PHE A 15 31.19 -18.59 8.68
N PHE A 16 31.73 -17.39 8.78
CA PHE A 16 30.94 -16.21 9.17
C PHE A 16 30.62 -15.21 8.06
N ALA A 17 30.98 -15.48 6.82
CA ALA A 17 30.58 -14.63 5.69
C ALA A 17 29.19 -15.00 5.15
N LYS A 18 28.16 -15.02 6.02
CA LYS A 18 26.81 -14.94 5.50
C LYS A 18 26.60 -13.51 5.05
N ALA A 19 26.33 -13.30 3.77
CA ALA A 19 25.84 -12.03 3.29
C ALA A 19 24.59 -11.69 4.15
N GLN A 20 24.70 -10.63 4.94
CA GLN A 20 23.61 -10.17 5.79
C GLN A 20 22.57 -9.52 4.88
N VAL A 21 21.52 -10.29 4.58
CA VAL A 21 20.44 -9.91 3.68
C VAL A 21 19.43 -9.07 4.45
N ASP A 22 18.91 -8.03 3.84
CA ASP A 22 17.83 -7.25 4.42
C ASP A 22 16.55 -8.08 4.40
N VAL A 23 15.69 -7.86 5.41
CA VAL A 23 14.41 -8.54 5.55
C VAL A 23 13.30 -7.51 5.58
N ILE A 24 12.41 -7.56 4.59
CA ILE A 24 11.21 -6.74 4.50
C ILE A 24 10.04 -7.57 5.03
N THR A 25 9.39 -7.12 6.09
CA THR A 25 8.19 -7.76 6.65
C THR A 25 6.94 -7.03 6.16
N LYS A 26 5.99 -7.77 5.60
CA LYS A 26 4.71 -7.22 5.13
C LYS A 26 3.64 -7.36 6.22
N HIS A 27 2.62 -6.50 6.17
CA HIS A 27 1.48 -6.54 7.10
C HIS A 27 0.64 -7.83 7.06
N ASN A 28 0.72 -8.61 5.97
CA ASN A 28 0.10 -9.92 5.87
C ASN A 28 0.93 -11.06 6.51
N GLY A 29 2.10 -10.73 7.07
CA GLY A 29 3.02 -11.68 7.71
C GLY A 29 4.06 -12.31 6.77
N GLU A 30 3.98 -12.07 5.47
CA GLU A 30 5.01 -12.51 4.52
C GLU A 30 6.31 -11.74 4.73
N THR A 31 7.43 -12.40 4.51
CA THR A 31 8.76 -11.78 4.52
C THR A 31 9.43 -11.91 3.18
N VAL A 32 10.09 -10.84 2.76
CA VAL A 32 10.92 -10.80 1.56
C VAL A 32 12.36 -10.62 1.99
N LYS A 33 13.25 -11.51 1.52
CA LYS A 33 14.69 -11.43 1.74
C LYS A 33 15.36 -10.89 0.49
N GLY A 34 16.20 -9.87 0.67
CA GLY A 34 16.87 -9.25 -0.46
C GLY A 34 17.67 -8.04 -0.01
N LYS A 35 18.19 -7.28 -0.94
CA LYS A 35 18.89 -6.03 -0.69
C LYS A 35 17.97 -4.86 -0.99
N VAL A 36 17.66 -4.04 0.01
CA VAL A 36 16.96 -2.76 -0.19
C VAL A 36 17.90 -1.80 -0.92
N VAL A 37 17.44 -1.33 -2.08
CA VAL A 37 18.18 -0.39 -2.93
C VAL A 37 17.90 1.04 -2.50
N ARG A 38 16.60 1.38 -2.38
CA ARG A 38 16.15 2.70 -1.90
C ARG A 38 14.71 2.64 -1.37
N VAL A 39 14.38 3.63 -0.56
CA VAL A 39 13.04 3.85 -0.03
C VAL A 39 12.56 5.20 -0.59
N ASP A 40 11.59 5.17 -1.50
CA ASP A 40 10.99 6.34 -2.13
C ASP A 40 9.76 6.80 -1.32
N GLU A 41 9.03 7.81 -1.78
CA GLU A 41 7.86 8.37 -1.09
C GLU A 41 6.76 7.33 -0.89
N TYR A 42 6.40 6.57 -1.94
CA TYR A 42 5.30 5.59 -1.91
C TYR A 42 5.76 4.14 -2.00
N THR A 43 7.04 3.89 -2.28
CA THR A 43 7.54 2.56 -2.60
C THR A 43 8.87 2.25 -1.95
N VAL A 44 9.16 0.95 -1.82
CA VAL A 44 10.48 0.40 -1.48
C VAL A 44 10.97 -0.41 -2.67
N ILE A 45 12.18 -0.09 -3.14
CA ILE A 45 12.85 -0.79 -4.24
C ILE A 45 13.89 -1.71 -3.65
N PHE A 46 13.86 -2.97 -4.05
CA PHE A 46 14.74 -4.01 -3.54
C PHE A 46 15.11 -5.00 -4.65
N LYS A 47 16.16 -5.78 -4.40
CA LYS A 47 16.55 -6.92 -5.21
C LYS A 47 16.44 -8.18 -4.38
N TYR A 48 15.89 -9.26 -4.92
CA TYR A 48 15.92 -10.55 -4.24
C TYR A 48 17.36 -11.01 -4.07
N ASP A 49 17.58 -11.83 -3.04
CA ASP A 49 18.91 -12.41 -2.81
C ASP A 49 19.31 -13.31 -3.99
N GLY A 50 20.47 -13.00 -4.57
CA GLY A 50 20.98 -13.69 -5.77
C GLY A 50 20.41 -13.20 -7.11
N GLU A 51 19.58 -12.14 -7.13
CA GLU A 51 19.01 -11.55 -8.35
C GLU A 51 19.51 -10.12 -8.58
N ASP A 52 19.68 -9.75 -9.86
CA ASP A 52 20.06 -8.39 -10.25
C ASP A 52 18.87 -7.48 -10.56
N SER A 53 17.68 -8.06 -10.76
CA SER A 53 16.45 -7.35 -11.10
C SER A 53 15.93 -6.54 -9.94
N GLU A 54 15.57 -5.27 -10.19
CA GLU A 54 14.90 -4.44 -9.20
C GLU A 54 13.41 -4.75 -9.15
N ASN A 55 12.91 -4.89 -7.93
CA ASN A 55 11.51 -5.14 -7.63
C ASN A 55 10.96 -3.99 -6.79
N VAL A 56 9.66 -3.77 -6.86
CA VAL A 56 8.97 -2.67 -6.20
C VAL A 56 7.90 -3.20 -5.27
N LEU A 57 7.85 -2.67 -4.04
CA LEU A 57 6.73 -2.85 -3.10
C LEU A 57 6.20 -1.50 -2.67
N GLY A 58 4.88 -1.35 -2.59
CA GLY A 58 4.24 -0.19 -1.99
C GLY A 58 4.48 -0.15 -0.48
N LYS A 59 4.78 1.02 0.07
CA LYS A 59 5.02 1.18 1.51
C LYS A 59 3.87 0.68 2.36
N TYR A 60 2.63 0.90 1.93
CA TYR A 60 1.45 0.45 2.68
C TYR A 60 1.33 -1.07 2.83
N ALA A 61 2.04 -1.84 2.00
CA ALA A 61 2.12 -3.29 2.17
C ALA A 61 3.17 -3.70 3.22
N ILE A 62 4.08 -2.80 3.63
CA ILE A 62 5.26 -3.10 4.42
C ILE A 62 5.08 -2.61 5.86
N GLU A 63 5.26 -3.50 6.82
CA GLU A 63 5.32 -3.20 8.25
C GLU A 63 6.68 -2.59 8.60
N LYS A 64 7.76 -3.33 8.34
CA LYS A 64 9.12 -2.95 8.71
C LYS A 64 10.18 -3.54 7.81
N ILE A 65 11.36 -2.93 7.87
CA ILE A 65 12.58 -3.39 7.21
C ILE A 65 13.65 -3.61 8.28
N VAL A 66 14.29 -4.78 8.26
CA VAL A 66 15.48 -5.08 9.06
C VAL A 66 16.67 -5.11 8.13
N TYR A 67 17.57 -4.14 8.27
CA TYR A 67 18.79 -4.06 7.45
C TYR A 67 19.83 -5.04 7.94
N GLY A 68 20.16 -6.03 7.13
CA GLY A 68 21.05 -7.13 7.51
C GLY A 68 22.42 -6.65 7.95
N LYS A 69 23.04 -5.70 7.24
CA LYS A 69 24.40 -5.21 7.52
C LYS A 69 24.51 -4.43 8.84
N SER A 70 23.52 -3.63 9.19
CA SER A 70 23.56 -2.76 10.38
C SER A 70 22.73 -3.30 11.56
N GLY A 71 21.82 -4.24 11.32
CA GLY A 71 20.83 -4.67 12.29
C GLY A 71 19.75 -3.61 12.58
N ARG A 72 19.78 -2.45 11.86
CA ARG A 72 18.80 -1.38 12.05
C ARG A 72 17.42 -1.87 11.63
N VAL A 73 16.44 -1.58 12.47
CA VAL A 73 15.02 -1.79 12.17
C VAL A 73 14.41 -0.44 11.79
N GLU A 74 13.67 -0.43 10.70
CA GLU A 74 12.91 0.73 10.23
C GLU A 74 11.44 0.34 10.09
N ASP A 75 10.58 0.91 10.93
CA ASP A 75 9.14 0.79 10.79
C ASP A 75 8.69 1.65 9.60
N VAL A 76 7.99 1.05 8.63
CA VAL A 76 7.63 1.71 7.36
C VAL A 76 6.24 2.30 7.44
N THR A 77 5.24 1.48 7.79
CA THR A 77 3.86 1.94 8.00
C THR A 77 3.19 1.15 9.13
N GLU A 78 2.21 1.78 9.78
CA GLU A 78 1.33 1.11 10.71
C GLU A 78 0.22 0.35 9.97
N LYS A 79 -0.23 -0.76 10.56
CA LYS A 79 -1.34 -1.54 9.98
C LYS A 79 -2.66 -0.82 10.20
N ILE A 80 -3.35 -0.51 9.10
CA ILE A 80 -4.67 0.10 9.14
C ILE A 80 -5.72 -1.01 9.16
N VAL A 81 -6.56 -1.02 10.20
CA VAL A 81 -7.66 -1.95 10.34
C VAL A 81 -8.97 -1.20 10.17
N VAL A 82 -9.78 -1.65 9.23
CA VAL A 82 -11.16 -1.18 9.02
C VAL A 82 -12.09 -2.40 9.11
N SER A 83 -13.18 -2.28 9.85
CA SER A 83 -14.08 -3.40 10.12
C SER A 83 -15.54 -3.05 9.84
N THR A 84 -15.89 -1.79 9.91
CA THR A 84 -17.26 -1.30 9.70
C THR A 84 -17.25 -0.06 8.83
N GLU A 85 -18.42 0.32 8.31
CA GLU A 85 -18.62 1.52 7.51
C GLU A 85 -18.20 2.80 8.26
N ASP A 86 -18.29 2.82 9.59
CA ASP A 86 -17.90 3.96 10.43
C ASP A 86 -16.39 4.22 10.44
N ASP A 87 -15.58 3.21 10.09
CA ASP A 87 -14.12 3.33 9.95
C ASP A 87 -13.68 4.05 8.66
N TRP A 88 -14.60 4.64 7.90
CA TRP A 88 -14.32 5.26 6.60
C TRP A 88 -13.23 6.34 6.64
N GLU A 89 -13.07 7.03 7.76
CA GLU A 89 -12.02 8.05 7.92
C GLU A 89 -10.61 7.46 7.87
N LYS A 90 -10.44 6.20 8.29
CA LYS A 90 -9.17 5.46 8.25
C LYS A 90 -8.81 5.00 6.83
N VAL A 91 -9.77 4.99 5.90
CA VAL A 91 -9.53 4.54 4.53
C VAL A 91 -8.67 5.57 3.78
N ILE A 92 -7.58 5.09 3.20
CA ILE A 92 -6.63 5.90 2.42
C ILE A 92 -6.92 5.77 0.93
N ILE A 93 -6.98 6.91 0.24
CA ILE A 93 -6.96 6.94 -1.22
C ILE A 93 -5.51 6.98 -1.65
N LEU A 94 -5.10 6.00 -2.44
CA LEU A 94 -3.74 5.90 -2.98
C LEU A 94 -3.59 6.89 -4.14
N GLU A 95 -2.56 7.72 -4.09
CA GLU A 95 -2.28 8.73 -5.11
C GLU A 95 -1.62 8.13 -6.35
N ASP A 96 -0.86 7.06 -6.16
CA ASP A 96 -0.14 6.38 -7.23
C ASP A 96 -0.45 4.88 -7.26
N LYS A 97 -0.50 4.32 -8.48
CA LYS A 97 -0.75 2.90 -8.71
C LYS A 97 0.35 2.01 -8.11
N THR A 98 1.57 2.51 -8.07
CA THR A 98 2.70 1.76 -7.50
C THR A 98 2.58 1.60 -5.98
N ALA A 99 1.89 2.52 -5.30
CA ALA A 99 1.59 2.42 -3.87
C ALA A 99 0.72 1.20 -3.52
N ALA A 100 -0.04 0.67 -4.50
CA ALA A 100 -0.84 -0.54 -4.34
C ALA A 100 -0.03 -1.84 -4.54
N THR A 101 1.23 -1.76 -4.97
CA THR A 101 2.06 -2.94 -5.24
C THR A 101 2.30 -3.72 -3.96
N GLY A 102 2.01 -5.01 -3.99
CA GLY A 102 2.13 -5.89 -2.80
C GLY A 102 0.87 -5.94 -1.92
N LEU A 103 -0.14 -5.11 -2.20
CA LEU A 103 -1.48 -5.23 -1.63
C LEU A 103 -2.34 -6.17 -2.48
N LYS A 104 -3.30 -6.82 -1.83
CA LYS A 104 -4.26 -7.70 -2.52
C LYS A 104 -5.41 -6.88 -3.05
N LYS A 105 -5.61 -6.93 -4.39
CA LYS A 105 -6.79 -6.36 -5.04
C LYS A 105 -8.05 -7.09 -4.54
N SER A 106 -9.08 -6.34 -4.15
CA SER A 106 -10.39 -6.85 -3.78
C SER A 106 -11.37 -6.61 -4.94
N GLU A 107 -12.24 -5.66 -4.83
CA GLU A 107 -13.29 -5.41 -5.82
C GLU A 107 -13.35 -3.94 -6.27
N GLU A 108 -14.08 -3.69 -7.36
CA GLU A 108 -14.35 -2.36 -7.85
C GLU A 108 -15.54 -1.78 -7.07
N ILE A 109 -15.35 -0.60 -6.51
CA ILE A 109 -16.34 0.11 -5.70
C ILE A 109 -16.68 1.47 -6.28
N ARG A 110 -17.84 2.01 -5.88
CA ARG A 110 -18.26 3.35 -6.30
C ARG A 110 -18.93 4.11 -5.20
N GLY A 111 -18.62 5.41 -5.13
CA GLY A 111 -19.35 6.39 -4.35
C GLY A 111 -20.10 7.32 -5.29
N LYS A 112 -21.42 7.50 -5.08
CA LYS A 112 -22.21 8.44 -5.87
C LYS A 112 -23.15 9.28 -5.00
N THR A 113 -23.32 10.55 -5.36
CA THR A 113 -24.35 11.41 -4.77
C THR A 113 -25.69 11.21 -5.45
N GLY A 114 -26.78 11.58 -4.76
CA GLY A 114 -28.12 11.61 -5.39
C GLY A 114 -28.21 12.70 -6.47
N LEU A 115 -29.12 12.53 -7.41
CA LEU A 115 -29.40 13.47 -8.53
C LEU A 115 -30.00 14.81 -8.10
N ILE A 116 -30.61 14.86 -6.90
CA ILE A 116 -31.33 16.02 -6.40
C ILE A 116 -30.56 16.60 -5.21
N ASN A 117 -29.46 17.25 -5.48
CA ASN A 117 -28.76 17.98 -4.43
C ASN A 117 -28.24 19.29 -5.01
N TYR A 118 -28.77 20.40 -4.52
CA TYR A 118 -28.25 21.75 -4.70
C TYR A 118 -26.90 21.87 -3.98
N HIS A 119 -25.91 21.17 -4.47
CA HIS A 119 -24.54 21.21 -3.90
C HIS A 119 -23.63 21.95 -4.85
N THR A 120 -22.80 22.81 -4.29
CA THR A 120 -21.61 23.28 -5.01
C THR A 120 -20.73 22.08 -5.38
N GLY A 121 -20.04 22.13 -6.52
CA GLY A 121 -19.23 21.00 -7.02
C GLY A 121 -18.33 20.36 -5.95
N ASN A 122 -17.71 21.20 -5.10
CA ASN A 122 -16.85 20.72 -4.01
C ASN A 122 -17.58 19.91 -2.92
N SER A 123 -18.84 20.24 -2.61
CA SER A 123 -19.59 19.52 -1.57
C SER A 123 -20.10 18.18 -2.07
N GLY A 124 -20.45 18.10 -3.35
CA GLY A 124 -20.85 16.85 -4.01
C GLY A 124 -19.67 15.87 -4.11
N ASP A 125 -18.50 16.40 -4.42
CA ASP A 125 -17.28 15.63 -4.56
C ASP A 125 -16.85 14.96 -3.24
N LYS A 126 -16.80 15.74 -2.15
CA LYS A 126 -16.53 15.23 -0.79
C LYS A 126 -17.55 14.17 -0.34
N LYS A 127 -18.83 14.34 -0.70
CA LYS A 127 -19.87 13.34 -0.38
C LYS A 127 -19.69 12.04 -1.18
N ALA A 128 -19.32 12.13 -2.47
CA ALA A 128 -19.05 10.96 -3.30
C ALA A 128 -17.81 10.21 -2.78
N GLU A 129 -16.77 10.94 -2.39
CA GLU A 129 -15.56 10.38 -1.79
C GLU A 129 -15.85 9.68 -0.45
N LYS A 130 -16.59 10.37 0.45
CA LYS A 130 -17.00 9.75 1.71
C LYS A 130 -17.73 8.42 1.46
N LYS A 131 -18.70 8.39 0.55
CA LYS A 131 -19.43 7.17 0.22
C LYS A 131 -18.52 6.08 -0.36
N LEU A 132 -17.54 6.46 -1.19
CA LEU A 132 -16.56 5.53 -1.71
C LEU A 132 -15.73 4.91 -0.58
N LYS A 133 -15.27 5.71 0.37
CA LYS A 133 -14.55 5.25 1.56
C LYS A 133 -15.40 4.37 2.47
N MET A 134 -16.68 4.72 2.66
CA MET A 134 -17.63 3.90 3.43
C MET A 134 -17.81 2.52 2.80
N GLU A 135 -17.96 2.41 1.48
CA GLU A 135 -18.03 1.12 0.77
C GLU A 135 -16.75 0.30 0.94
N ALA A 136 -15.57 0.93 0.85
CA ALA A 136 -14.30 0.23 1.10
C ALA A 136 -14.20 -0.28 2.54
N ALA A 137 -14.56 0.56 3.53
CA ALA A 137 -14.52 0.20 4.94
C ALA A 137 -15.47 -0.97 5.25
N LYS A 138 -16.69 -0.96 4.68
CA LYS A 138 -17.69 -2.01 4.82
C LYS A 138 -17.18 -3.40 4.38
N ILE A 139 -16.33 -3.45 3.36
CA ILE A 139 -15.73 -4.69 2.86
C ILE A 139 -14.34 -4.98 3.45
N GLY A 140 -13.94 -4.24 4.49
CA GLY A 140 -12.67 -4.42 5.19
C GLY A 140 -11.44 -4.06 4.37
N CYS A 141 -11.56 -3.11 3.43
CA CYS A 141 -10.48 -2.66 2.56
C CYS A 141 -9.99 -1.27 2.96
N PRO A 142 -8.80 -1.15 3.57
CA PRO A 142 -8.27 0.14 4.04
C PRO A 142 -7.72 1.04 2.93
N PHE A 143 -7.61 0.56 1.68
CA PHE A 143 -7.02 1.33 0.58
C PHE A 143 -7.91 1.35 -0.65
N ILE A 144 -7.90 2.48 -1.36
CA ILE A 144 -8.62 2.68 -2.63
C ILE A 144 -7.67 3.30 -3.64
N LEU A 145 -7.57 2.72 -4.82
CA LEU A 145 -6.98 3.36 -5.99
C LEU A 145 -8.09 3.91 -6.87
N LEU A 146 -8.15 5.23 -7.06
CA LEU A 146 -9.15 5.87 -7.91
C LEU A 146 -8.94 5.47 -9.38
N THR A 147 -10.03 5.09 -10.04
CA THR A 147 -10.04 4.74 -11.47
C THR A 147 -10.85 5.72 -12.31
N ALA A 148 -11.83 6.38 -11.72
CA ALA A 148 -12.60 7.43 -12.37
C ALA A 148 -13.19 8.43 -11.36
N ASP A 149 -13.16 9.69 -11.76
CA ASP A 149 -13.80 10.79 -11.08
C ASP A 149 -14.65 11.55 -12.12
N LYS A 150 -15.97 11.46 -12.01
CA LYS A 150 -16.90 12.07 -12.96
C LYS A 150 -17.95 12.88 -12.21
N SER A 151 -18.07 14.15 -12.57
CA SER A 151 -19.24 14.94 -12.24
C SER A 151 -20.14 15.04 -13.47
N THR A 152 -21.39 14.64 -13.34
CA THR A 152 -22.38 14.76 -14.41
C THR A 152 -23.38 15.82 -14.00
N VAL A 153 -23.48 16.88 -14.79
CA VAL A 153 -24.54 17.88 -14.65
C VAL A 153 -25.70 17.39 -15.53
N GLY A 154 -26.76 16.91 -14.87
CA GLY A 154 -28.02 16.54 -15.55
C GLY A 154 -28.91 17.76 -15.68
N SER A 155 -29.23 18.17 -16.90
CA SER A 155 -30.35 19.10 -17.17
C SER A 155 -31.61 18.26 -17.32
N THR A 156 -32.56 18.42 -16.41
CA THR A 156 -33.91 17.89 -16.62
C THR A 156 -34.71 18.89 -17.46
N SER A 157 -35.57 18.40 -18.32
CA SER A 157 -36.48 19.22 -19.19
C SER A 157 -37.36 20.23 -18.42
N ASN A 158 -37.40 20.18 -17.10
CA ASN A 158 -38.17 21.04 -16.22
C ASN A 158 -37.33 22.10 -15.48
N GLY A 159 -36.07 22.37 -15.92
CA GLY A 159 -35.25 23.46 -15.35
C GLY A 159 -34.64 23.18 -13.97
N LEU A 160 -34.89 22.04 -13.36
CA LEU A 160 -34.25 21.59 -12.13
C LEU A 160 -32.98 20.85 -12.45
N GLY A 161 -31.90 21.59 -12.63
CA GLY A 161 -30.56 21.01 -12.84
C GLY A 161 -30.04 20.34 -11.58
N GLY A 162 -29.78 19.04 -11.63
CA GLY A 162 -29.09 18.31 -10.57
C GLY A 162 -27.69 17.95 -11.00
N SER A 163 -26.67 18.07 -10.14
CA SER A 163 -25.36 17.54 -10.37
C SER A 163 -25.18 16.21 -9.61
N GLN A 164 -24.64 15.21 -10.29
CA GLN A 164 -24.27 13.93 -9.66
C GLN A 164 -22.77 13.75 -9.78
N ASN A 165 -22.11 13.56 -8.65
CA ASN A 165 -20.69 13.21 -8.59
C ASN A 165 -20.56 11.71 -8.37
N ILE A 166 -19.72 11.08 -9.18
CA ILE A 166 -19.45 9.64 -9.16
C ILE A 166 -17.94 9.44 -9.08
N LYS A 167 -17.48 8.83 -8.00
CA LYS A 167 -16.11 8.35 -7.87
C LYS A 167 -16.10 6.82 -7.94
N LYS A 168 -15.17 6.28 -8.72
CA LYS A 168 -14.93 4.83 -8.81
C LYS A 168 -13.51 4.54 -8.42
N GLY A 169 -13.31 3.40 -7.82
CA GLY A 169 -11.98 2.94 -7.43
C GLY A 169 -11.94 1.44 -7.26
N ILE A 170 -10.73 0.93 -7.19
CA ILE A 170 -10.44 -0.44 -6.84
C ILE A 170 -10.04 -0.47 -5.38
N ALA A 171 -10.72 -1.30 -4.58
CA ALA A 171 -10.40 -1.51 -3.18
C ALA A 171 -9.27 -2.53 -3.02
N TYR A 172 -8.36 -2.27 -2.07
CA TYR A 172 -7.22 -3.13 -1.75
C TYR A 172 -7.16 -3.40 -0.24
N LYS A 173 -6.60 -4.58 0.10
CA LYS A 173 -6.31 -4.99 1.48
C LYS A 173 -4.95 -5.67 1.58
N TYR A 174 -4.51 -5.98 2.79
CA TYR A 174 -3.25 -6.68 3.05
C TYR A 174 -3.24 -8.13 2.58
#